data_f8a6285eac74482811b1aecc0a6841bb
#
_entry.id   f8a6285eac74482811b1aecc0a6841bb
#
_cell.length_a   1.000
_cell.length_b   1.000
_cell.length_c   1.000
_cell.angle_alpha   90.00
_cell.angle_beta   90.00
_cell.angle_gamma   90.00
#
_symmetry.space_group_name_H-M   'P 1'
#
loop_
_entity.id
_entity.type
_entity.pdbx_description
1 polymer ?
#
loop_
_entity_poly.entity_id
_entity_poly.type
_entity_poly.pdbx_seq_one_letter_code
_entity_poly.pdbx_strand_id
1 'polypeptide(L)'
;WLSVIVLLPLAAILWQAAGGGWKSFYLAVTSNAAIESFRVTLTVSIVVTAINLVFGLLVAWVLTRDEFPGKRLVDAVIDLPFALPTIVASLVMLALYGPNSPIGIHIQHTKWGIGIALLFVTLPFVVRSVQPVLMELDRETEEAAASLGANNVTIFLQVILPALLPSLLSGAGLAFSRAIGEFGSVVLIGGAVPGQTEVSSQWIRTLIENDDRTGAAAISIVLLVLSFAVLFVLRAVGSRAAKREALAR
;
A
#
# COMPACT_ATOMS: atom_id res chain seq x y z
N TRP A 1 -7.24 2.14 27.48
CA TRP A 1 -8.36 1.82 26.57
C TRP A 1 -7.86 1.38 25.19
N LEU A 2 -6.99 2.12 24.53
CA LEU A 2 -6.45 1.76 23.21
C LEU A 2 -5.80 0.37 23.20
N SER A 3 -5.00 0.05 24.23
CA SER A 3 -4.35 -1.26 24.35
C SER A 3 -5.38 -2.42 24.40
N VAL A 4 -6.47 -2.25 25.15
CA VAL A 4 -7.52 -3.27 25.23
C VAL A 4 -8.24 -3.45 23.89
N ILE A 5 -8.61 -2.35 23.23
CA ILE A 5 -9.33 -2.39 21.94
C ILE A 5 -8.47 -3.04 20.85
N VAL A 6 -7.15 -2.86 20.87
CA VAL A 6 -6.24 -3.42 19.86
C VAL A 6 -5.74 -4.81 20.25
N LEU A 7 -5.28 -4.99 21.50
CA LEU A 7 -4.63 -6.24 21.91
C LEU A 7 -5.62 -7.39 22.13
N LEU A 8 -6.86 -7.10 22.51
CA LEU A 8 -7.85 -8.14 22.75
C LEU A 8 -8.26 -8.88 21.47
N PRO A 9 -8.60 -8.20 20.34
CA PRO A 9 -8.82 -8.89 19.07
C PRO A 9 -7.59 -9.65 18.56
N LEU A 10 -6.39 -9.09 18.73
CA LEU A 10 -5.14 -9.77 18.33
C LEU A 10 -4.91 -11.03 19.17
N ALA A 11 -5.15 -10.97 20.49
CA ALA A 11 -5.08 -12.13 21.36
C ALA A 11 -6.12 -13.20 20.98
N ALA A 12 -7.33 -12.78 20.59
CA ALA A 12 -8.38 -13.70 20.13
C ALA A 12 -7.98 -14.45 18.86
N ILE A 13 -7.36 -13.78 17.88
CA ILE A 13 -6.86 -14.43 16.66
C ILE A 13 -5.72 -15.40 16.99
N LEU A 14 -4.80 -15.01 17.87
CA LEU A 14 -3.72 -15.90 18.34
C LEU A 14 -4.26 -17.13 19.06
N TRP A 15 -5.25 -16.94 19.94
CA TRP A 15 -5.94 -18.04 20.62
C TRP A 15 -6.64 -18.99 19.65
N GLN A 16 -7.35 -18.44 18.68
CA GLN A 16 -8.05 -19.22 17.65
C GLN A 16 -7.06 -20.06 16.81
N ALA A 17 -5.94 -19.50 16.40
CA ALA A 17 -4.91 -20.21 15.63
C ALA A 17 -4.22 -21.29 16.48
N ALA A 18 -3.97 -21.02 17.78
CA ALA A 18 -3.37 -21.97 18.70
C ALA A 18 -4.30 -23.15 19.01
N GLY A 19 -5.61 -22.96 18.93
CA GLY A 19 -6.62 -24.00 19.22
C GLY A 19 -6.50 -25.26 18.35
N GLY A 20 -5.96 -25.13 17.11
CA GLY A 20 -5.66 -26.27 16.23
C GLY A 20 -4.31 -26.95 16.49
N GLY A 21 -3.48 -26.40 17.35
CA GLY A 21 -2.11 -26.84 17.59
C GLY A 21 -1.15 -26.52 16.45
N TRP A 22 0.16 -26.71 16.72
CA TRP A 22 1.23 -26.35 15.78
C TRP A 22 1.15 -27.05 14.43
N LYS A 23 0.72 -28.32 14.42
CA LYS A 23 0.59 -29.09 13.18
C LYS A 23 -0.47 -28.50 12.25
N SER A 24 -1.63 -28.15 12.80
CA SER A 24 -2.73 -27.53 12.05
C SER A 24 -2.32 -26.17 11.49
N PHE A 25 -1.68 -25.34 12.32
CA PHE A 25 -1.11 -24.05 11.90
C PHE A 25 -0.14 -24.23 10.74
N TYR A 26 0.85 -25.12 10.85
CA TYR A 26 1.84 -25.36 9.82
C TYR A 26 1.19 -25.83 8.50
N LEU A 27 0.27 -26.79 8.57
CA LEU A 27 -0.43 -27.29 7.38
C LEU A 27 -1.27 -26.20 6.68
N ALA A 28 -1.95 -25.35 7.46
CA ALA A 28 -2.74 -24.26 6.91
C ALA A 28 -1.85 -23.25 6.14
N VAL A 29 -0.73 -22.83 6.75
CA VAL A 29 0.18 -21.82 6.20
C VAL A 29 1.00 -22.35 5.01
N THR A 30 1.33 -23.66 5.01
CA THR A 30 2.13 -24.29 3.95
C THR A 30 1.30 -24.97 2.88
N SER A 31 -0.03 -24.87 2.93
CA SER A 31 -0.90 -25.34 1.85
C SER A 31 -0.59 -24.61 0.54
N ASN A 32 -0.71 -25.30 -0.59
CA ASN A 32 -0.43 -24.71 -1.90
C ASN A 32 -1.28 -23.44 -2.14
N ALA A 33 -2.56 -23.47 -1.74
CA ALA A 33 -3.45 -22.32 -1.87
C ALA A 33 -2.98 -21.13 -1.02
N ALA A 34 -2.53 -21.38 0.23
CA ALA A 34 -1.98 -20.32 1.08
C ALA A 34 -0.70 -19.72 0.48
N ILE A 35 0.24 -20.55 0.04
CA ILE A 35 1.51 -20.09 -0.56
C ILE A 35 1.24 -19.26 -1.82
N GLU A 36 0.37 -19.71 -2.70
CA GLU A 36 0.03 -18.96 -3.91
C GLU A 36 -0.70 -17.64 -3.57
N SER A 37 -1.61 -17.64 -2.60
CA SER A 37 -2.28 -16.42 -2.16
C SER A 37 -1.28 -15.41 -1.54
N PHE A 38 -0.32 -15.86 -0.74
CA PHE A 38 0.77 -15.01 -0.24
C PHE A 38 1.63 -14.46 -1.37
N ARG A 39 2.00 -15.30 -2.34
CA ARG A 39 2.79 -14.89 -3.50
C ARG A 39 2.08 -13.79 -4.30
N VAL A 40 0.79 -13.97 -4.61
CA VAL A 40 0.00 -12.97 -5.32
C VAL A 40 -0.06 -11.67 -4.51
N THR A 41 -0.45 -11.76 -3.23
CA THR A 41 -0.59 -10.60 -2.35
C THR A 41 0.71 -9.81 -2.24
N LEU A 42 1.81 -10.47 -1.91
CA LEU A 42 3.11 -9.80 -1.73
C LEU A 42 3.64 -9.21 -3.02
N THR A 43 3.59 -9.98 -4.12
CA THR A 43 4.10 -9.49 -5.41
C THR A 43 3.33 -8.26 -5.88
N VAL A 44 1.99 -8.31 -5.86
CA VAL A 44 1.19 -7.17 -6.31
C VAL A 44 1.34 -5.98 -5.36
N SER A 45 1.33 -6.20 -4.03
CA SER A 45 1.50 -5.11 -3.06
C SER A 45 2.86 -4.42 -3.18
N ILE A 46 3.96 -5.17 -3.39
CA ILE A 46 5.30 -4.59 -3.58
C ILE A 46 5.35 -3.77 -4.88
N VAL A 47 4.87 -4.32 -5.99
CA VAL A 47 4.87 -3.64 -7.28
C VAL A 47 4.02 -2.36 -7.23
N VAL A 48 2.80 -2.45 -6.67
CA VAL A 48 1.89 -1.31 -6.49
C VAL A 48 2.53 -0.23 -5.62
N THR A 49 3.15 -0.61 -4.50
CA THR A 49 3.83 0.34 -3.62
C THR A 49 4.99 1.04 -4.32
N ALA A 50 5.80 0.30 -5.09
CA ALA A 50 6.90 0.89 -5.86
C ALA A 50 6.40 1.87 -6.94
N ILE A 51 5.32 1.53 -7.64
CA ILE A 51 4.68 2.43 -8.61
C ILE A 51 4.13 3.67 -7.89
N ASN A 52 3.42 3.50 -6.77
CA ASN A 52 2.87 4.61 -6.03
C ASN A 52 3.92 5.50 -5.38
N LEU A 53 5.12 5.00 -5.06
CA LEU A 53 6.23 5.84 -4.64
C LEU A 53 6.61 6.85 -5.72
N VAL A 54 6.71 6.41 -6.96
CA VAL A 54 7.08 7.29 -8.09
C VAL A 54 5.94 8.22 -8.43
N PHE A 55 4.76 7.70 -8.71
CA PHE A 55 3.62 8.52 -9.11
C PHE A 55 3.07 9.39 -7.97
N GLY A 56 3.06 8.88 -6.73
CA GLY A 56 2.67 9.65 -5.57
C GLY A 56 3.59 10.83 -5.29
N LEU A 57 4.92 10.65 -5.46
CA LEU A 57 5.88 11.75 -5.39
C LEU A 57 5.63 12.77 -6.50
N LEU A 58 5.43 12.33 -7.75
CA LEU A 58 5.14 13.23 -8.88
C LEU A 58 3.85 14.02 -8.64
N VAL A 59 2.80 13.37 -8.20
CA VAL A 59 1.52 14.02 -7.89
C VAL A 59 1.67 15.00 -6.73
N ALA A 60 2.33 14.61 -5.64
CA ALA A 60 2.60 15.50 -4.50
C ALA A 60 3.43 16.72 -4.94
N TRP A 61 4.41 16.51 -5.82
CA TRP A 61 5.23 17.58 -6.39
C TRP A 61 4.38 18.58 -7.16
N VAL A 62 3.60 18.13 -8.16
CA VAL A 62 2.75 18.98 -8.99
C VAL A 62 1.73 19.73 -8.12
N LEU A 63 1.09 19.05 -7.16
CA LEU A 63 0.13 19.68 -6.25
C LEU A 63 0.76 20.68 -5.26
N THR A 64 2.07 20.63 -5.04
CA THR A 64 2.74 21.55 -4.11
C THR A 64 3.43 22.69 -4.84
N ARG A 65 4.11 22.38 -5.93
CA ARG A 65 5.03 23.32 -6.61
C ARG A 65 4.41 24.08 -7.78
N ASP A 66 3.40 23.50 -8.43
CA ASP A 66 2.78 24.08 -9.63
C ASP A 66 1.42 24.71 -9.31
N GLU A 67 1.11 25.80 -10.02
CA GLU A 67 -0.19 26.44 -10.01
C GLU A 67 -0.86 26.25 -11.38
N PHE A 68 -2.03 25.62 -11.38
CA PHE A 68 -2.80 25.35 -12.58
C PHE A 68 -4.32 25.41 -12.33
N PRO A 69 -5.13 25.70 -13.34
CA PRO A 69 -6.58 25.69 -13.19
C PRO A 69 -7.09 24.29 -12.87
N GLY A 70 -7.96 24.18 -11.84
CA GLY A 70 -8.47 22.89 -11.39
C GLY A 70 -7.63 22.15 -10.35
N LYS A 71 -6.51 22.70 -9.88
CA LYS A 71 -5.63 22.11 -8.84
C LYS A 71 -6.44 21.58 -7.63
N ARG A 72 -7.39 22.36 -7.11
CA ARG A 72 -8.24 21.96 -5.99
C ARG A 72 -9.12 20.75 -6.31
N LEU A 73 -9.58 20.62 -7.57
CA LEU A 73 -10.37 19.48 -8.00
C LEU A 73 -9.49 18.22 -8.08
N VAL A 74 -8.27 18.33 -8.63
CA VAL A 74 -7.31 17.22 -8.69
C VAL A 74 -6.95 16.77 -7.27
N ASP A 75 -6.68 17.72 -6.38
CA ASP A 75 -6.37 17.43 -4.97
C ASP A 75 -7.53 16.68 -4.27
N ALA A 76 -8.78 17.11 -4.50
CA ALA A 76 -9.96 16.42 -3.98
C ALA A 76 -10.16 15.02 -4.61
N VAL A 77 -9.87 14.84 -5.90
CA VAL A 77 -9.97 13.54 -6.58
C VAL A 77 -8.98 12.53 -6.01
N ILE A 78 -7.78 12.97 -5.59
CA ILE A 78 -6.81 12.08 -4.95
C ILE A 78 -7.31 11.54 -3.61
N ASP A 79 -8.18 12.26 -2.90
CA ASP A 79 -8.77 11.81 -1.64
C ASP A 79 -10.02 10.93 -1.83
N LEU A 80 -10.56 10.80 -3.06
CA LEU A 80 -11.72 9.94 -3.33
C LEU A 80 -11.60 8.52 -2.77
N PRO A 81 -10.44 7.83 -2.86
CA PRO A 81 -10.30 6.49 -2.31
C PRO A 81 -10.51 6.41 -0.80
N PHE A 82 -10.29 7.50 -0.06
CA PHE A 82 -10.58 7.54 1.39
C PHE A 82 -12.08 7.67 1.69
N ALA A 83 -12.83 8.31 0.79
CA ALA A 83 -14.26 8.54 0.96
C ALA A 83 -15.11 7.37 0.44
N LEU A 84 -14.60 6.60 -0.52
CA LEU A 84 -15.33 5.49 -1.14
C LEU A 84 -15.24 4.21 -0.30
N PRO A 85 -16.37 3.50 -0.06
CA PRO A 85 -16.31 2.12 0.39
C PRO A 85 -15.48 1.28 -0.60
N THR A 86 -14.54 0.48 -0.10
CA THR A 86 -13.58 -0.21 -0.98
C THR A 86 -14.23 -1.17 -1.98
N ILE A 87 -15.36 -1.77 -1.63
CA ILE A 87 -16.12 -2.60 -2.56
C ILE A 87 -16.69 -1.78 -3.73
N VAL A 88 -17.05 -0.51 -3.50
CA VAL A 88 -17.51 0.40 -4.55
C VAL A 88 -16.34 0.71 -5.49
N ALA A 89 -15.12 0.89 -4.97
CA ALA A 89 -13.93 1.02 -5.81
C ALA A 89 -13.75 -0.19 -6.73
N SER A 90 -13.95 -1.43 -6.22
CA SER A 90 -13.90 -2.64 -7.06
C SER A 90 -14.97 -2.65 -8.16
N LEU A 91 -16.18 -2.19 -7.84
CA LEU A 91 -17.27 -2.09 -8.82
C LEU A 91 -16.94 -1.05 -9.91
N VAL A 92 -16.38 0.10 -9.54
CA VAL A 92 -15.93 1.13 -10.49
C VAL A 92 -14.82 0.56 -11.39
N MET A 93 -13.83 -0.13 -10.82
CA MET A 93 -12.77 -0.76 -11.60
C MET A 93 -13.32 -1.85 -12.53
N LEU A 94 -14.29 -2.64 -12.09
CA LEU A 94 -14.94 -3.64 -12.92
C LEU A 94 -15.76 -2.99 -14.06
N ALA A 95 -16.41 -1.86 -13.80
CA ALA A 95 -17.14 -1.11 -14.84
C ALA A 95 -16.19 -0.52 -15.89
N LEU A 96 -15.00 -0.02 -15.47
CA LEU A 96 -14.01 0.56 -16.37
C LEU A 96 -13.19 -0.49 -17.14
N TYR A 97 -12.87 -1.62 -16.50
CA TYR A 97 -11.90 -2.60 -17.01
C TYR A 97 -12.46 -4.02 -17.12
N GLY A 98 -13.79 -4.17 -16.97
CA GLY A 98 -14.51 -5.43 -17.07
C GLY A 98 -14.94 -5.77 -18.50
N PRO A 99 -15.85 -6.78 -18.67
CA PRO A 99 -16.28 -7.27 -19.98
C PRO A 99 -16.93 -6.19 -20.87
N ASN A 100 -17.59 -5.23 -20.24
CA ASN A 100 -18.29 -4.13 -20.92
C ASN A 100 -17.52 -2.80 -20.76
N SER A 101 -16.19 -2.85 -20.76
CA SER A 101 -15.33 -1.67 -20.60
C SER A 101 -15.61 -0.60 -21.65
N PRO A 102 -15.96 0.64 -21.27
CA PRO A 102 -16.18 1.75 -22.20
C PRO A 102 -14.90 2.22 -22.88
N ILE A 103 -13.72 1.87 -22.32
CA ILE A 103 -12.40 2.24 -22.85
C ILE A 103 -11.73 1.09 -23.63
N GLY A 104 -12.39 -0.07 -23.74
CA GLY A 104 -11.90 -1.22 -24.51
C GLY A 104 -10.75 -2.00 -23.85
N ILE A 105 -10.45 -1.74 -22.57
CA ILE A 105 -9.40 -2.45 -21.83
C ILE A 105 -10.05 -3.47 -20.90
N HIS A 106 -9.72 -4.76 -21.10
CA HIS A 106 -10.29 -5.89 -20.36
C HIS A 106 -9.19 -6.56 -19.53
N ILE A 107 -9.12 -6.24 -18.24
CA ILE A 107 -8.12 -6.79 -17.32
C ILE A 107 -8.74 -7.42 -16.07
N GLN A 108 -10.06 -7.63 -16.06
CA GLN A 108 -10.70 -8.38 -14.97
C GLN A 108 -10.08 -9.78 -14.85
N HIS A 109 -10.10 -10.32 -13.64
CA HIS A 109 -9.55 -11.62 -13.28
C HIS A 109 -8.06 -11.78 -13.63
N THR A 110 -7.32 -10.67 -13.64
CA THR A 110 -5.86 -10.65 -13.83
C THR A 110 -5.15 -9.95 -12.68
N LYS A 111 -3.85 -10.20 -12.54
CA LYS A 111 -3.00 -9.46 -11.58
C LYS A 111 -2.95 -7.96 -11.89
N TRP A 112 -3.11 -7.57 -13.15
CA TRP A 112 -3.20 -6.16 -13.56
C TRP A 112 -4.46 -5.49 -13.04
N GLY A 113 -5.61 -6.19 -13.08
CA GLY A 113 -6.86 -5.69 -12.52
C GLY A 113 -6.74 -5.45 -11.00
N ILE A 114 -6.14 -6.41 -10.27
CA ILE A 114 -5.84 -6.23 -8.84
C ILE A 114 -4.89 -5.05 -8.64
N GLY A 115 -3.83 -4.98 -9.44
CA GLY A 115 -2.82 -3.92 -9.36
C GLY A 115 -3.41 -2.53 -9.52
N ILE A 116 -4.23 -2.30 -10.54
CA ILE A 116 -4.87 -1.00 -10.79
C ILE A 116 -5.83 -0.62 -9.66
N ALA A 117 -6.61 -1.57 -9.14
CA ALA A 117 -7.49 -1.31 -8.00
C ALA A 117 -6.69 -0.91 -6.74
N LEU A 118 -5.58 -1.61 -6.47
CA LEU A 118 -4.70 -1.28 -5.35
C LEU A 118 -3.96 0.04 -5.55
N LEU A 119 -3.48 0.33 -6.78
CA LEU A 119 -2.86 1.63 -7.12
C LEU A 119 -3.80 2.78 -6.77
N PHE A 120 -5.06 2.69 -7.19
CA PHE A 120 -6.08 3.69 -6.91
C PHE A 120 -6.29 3.88 -5.41
N VAL A 121 -6.50 2.79 -4.66
CA VAL A 121 -6.82 2.86 -3.22
C VAL A 121 -5.63 3.29 -2.37
N THR A 122 -4.39 3.01 -2.80
CA THR A 122 -3.20 3.24 -1.97
C THR A 122 -2.36 4.46 -2.39
N LEU A 123 -2.63 5.06 -3.56
CA LEU A 123 -1.95 6.28 -4.02
C LEU A 123 -2.01 7.44 -3.01
N PRO A 124 -3.17 7.77 -2.42
CA PRO A 124 -3.26 8.91 -1.51
C PRO A 124 -2.35 8.79 -0.29
N PHE A 125 -2.01 7.59 0.17
CA PHE A 125 -1.11 7.41 1.31
C PHE A 125 0.29 7.96 1.05
N VAL A 126 0.82 7.77 -0.16
CA VAL A 126 2.12 8.33 -0.54
C VAL A 126 2.01 9.84 -0.75
N VAL A 127 1.01 10.30 -1.50
CA VAL A 127 0.80 11.73 -1.77
C VAL A 127 0.70 12.52 -0.47
N ARG A 128 -0.18 12.09 0.46
CA ARG A 128 -0.42 12.79 1.74
C ARG A 128 0.72 12.67 2.74
N SER A 129 1.61 11.69 2.60
CA SER A 129 2.83 11.62 3.39
C SER A 129 3.91 12.58 2.91
N VAL A 130 4.00 12.82 1.60
CA VAL A 130 5.06 13.63 0.98
C VAL A 130 4.70 15.11 0.91
N GLN A 131 3.44 15.42 0.60
CA GLN A 131 2.96 16.79 0.34
C GLN A 131 3.28 17.78 1.48
N PRO A 132 3.05 17.48 2.78
CA PRO A 132 3.38 18.41 3.86
C PRO A 132 4.87 18.73 3.92
N VAL A 133 5.74 17.73 3.75
CA VAL A 133 7.19 17.91 3.79
C VAL A 133 7.67 18.77 2.62
N LEU A 134 7.08 18.60 1.42
CA LEU A 134 7.35 19.46 0.27
C LEU A 134 6.91 20.92 0.50
N MET A 135 5.82 21.14 1.25
CA MET A 135 5.35 22.49 1.59
C MET A 135 6.28 23.19 2.59
N GLU A 136 6.89 22.42 3.52
CA GLU A 136 7.80 22.91 4.52
C GLU A 136 9.24 23.07 4.01
N LEU A 137 9.57 22.49 2.84
CA LEU A 137 10.91 22.55 2.29
C LEU A 137 11.22 23.96 1.79
N ASP A 138 12.26 24.56 2.37
CA ASP A 138 12.67 25.92 2.08
C ASP A 138 13.29 26.05 0.68
N ARG A 139 12.70 26.91 -0.14
CA ARG A 139 13.19 27.21 -1.49
C ARG A 139 14.54 27.90 -1.49
N GLU A 140 14.90 28.60 -0.43
CA GLU A 140 16.21 29.27 -0.32
C GLU A 140 17.36 28.26 -0.39
N THR A 141 17.17 27.05 0.14
CA THR A 141 18.15 25.95 0.03
C THR A 141 18.37 25.51 -1.43
N GLU A 142 17.28 25.45 -2.20
CA GLU A 142 17.34 25.11 -3.64
C GLU A 142 18.03 26.23 -4.44
N GLU A 143 17.70 27.48 -4.14
CA GLU A 143 18.28 28.67 -4.77
C GLU A 143 19.77 28.82 -4.45
N ALA A 144 20.16 28.55 -3.20
CA ALA A 144 21.57 28.53 -2.80
C ALA A 144 22.37 27.46 -3.57
N ALA A 145 21.82 26.25 -3.71
CA ALA A 145 22.45 25.19 -4.48
C ALA A 145 22.57 25.56 -5.98
N ALA A 146 21.54 26.20 -6.54
CA ALA A 146 21.57 26.70 -7.92
C ALA A 146 22.65 27.82 -8.12
N SER A 147 22.80 28.69 -7.12
CA SER A 147 23.82 29.75 -7.13
C SER A 147 25.27 29.21 -7.10
N LEU A 148 25.44 28.00 -6.52
CA LEU A 148 26.70 27.26 -6.53
C LEU A 148 26.91 26.43 -7.82
N GLY A 149 26.00 26.56 -8.80
CA GLY A 149 26.13 25.91 -10.11
C GLY A 149 25.49 24.53 -10.20
N ALA A 150 24.71 24.10 -9.21
CA ALA A 150 24.00 22.85 -9.28
C ALA A 150 22.84 22.94 -10.30
N ASN A 151 22.71 21.93 -11.16
CA ASN A 151 21.57 21.80 -12.06
C ASN A 151 20.34 21.21 -11.33
N ASN A 152 19.16 21.32 -11.93
CA ASN A 152 17.89 20.87 -11.35
C ASN A 152 17.90 19.40 -10.92
N VAL A 153 18.57 18.51 -11.67
CA VAL A 153 18.68 17.09 -11.34
C VAL A 153 19.56 16.90 -10.10
N THR A 154 20.66 17.64 -10.00
CA THR A 154 21.54 17.62 -8.82
C THR A 154 20.82 18.13 -7.59
N ILE A 155 20.08 19.25 -7.69
CA ILE A 155 19.26 19.81 -6.61
C ILE A 155 18.23 18.78 -6.16
N PHE A 156 17.51 18.18 -7.11
CA PHE A 156 16.51 17.16 -6.77
C PHE A 156 17.14 15.97 -6.05
N LEU A 157 18.21 15.37 -6.59
CA LEU A 157 18.80 14.14 -6.05
C LEU A 157 19.60 14.35 -4.78
N GLN A 158 20.22 15.52 -4.58
CA GLN A 158 21.13 15.76 -3.46
C GLN A 158 20.54 16.64 -2.34
N VAL A 159 19.49 17.41 -2.63
CA VAL A 159 18.86 18.31 -1.66
C VAL A 159 17.44 17.83 -1.35
N ILE A 160 16.59 17.75 -2.37
CA ILE A 160 15.15 17.52 -2.18
C ILE A 160 14.85 16.05 -1.84
N LEU A 161 15.31 15.11 -2.66
CA LEU A 161 15.00 13.70 -2.47
C LEU A 161 15.48 13.12 -1.13
N PRO A 162 16.69 13.45 -0.62
CA PRO A 162 17.08 13.05 0.72
C PRO A 162 16.16 13.58 1.80
N ALA A 163 15.75 14.86 1.74
CA ALA A 163 14.81 15.46 2.68
C ALA A 163 13.41 14.81 2.65
N LEU A 164 12.97 14.33 1.48
CA LEU A 164 11.71 13.62 1.30
C LEU A 164 11.78 12.12 1.65
N LEU A 165 12.96 11.53 1.73
CA LEU A 165 13.12 10.09 1.86
C LEU A 165 12.41 9.51 3.10
N PRO A 166 12.44 10.13 4.30
CA PRO A 166 11.70 9.65 5.47
C PRO A 166 10.19 9.63 5.25
N SER A 167 9.62 10.67 4.63
CA SER A 167 8.19 10.76 4.33
C SER A 167 7.77 9.79 3.21
N LEU A 168 8.60 9.60 2.19
CA LEU A 168 8.41 8.60 1.14
C LEU A 168 8.36 7.19 1.72
N LEU A 169 9.32 6.83 2.58
CA LEU A 169 9.35 5.52 3.22
C LEU A 169 8.17 5.31 4.17
N SER A 170 7.72 6.37 4.86
CA SER A 170 6.50 6.33 5.67
C SER A 170 5.26 6.10 4.81
N GLY A 171 5.10 6.85 3.72
CA GLY A 171 4.03 6.69 2.74
C GLY A 171 4.02 5.30 2.10
N ALA A 172 5.21 4.78 1.73
CA ALA A 172 5.37 3.42 1.23
C ALA A 172 4.91 2.37 2.23
N GLY A 173 5.27 2.53 3.50
CA GLY A 173 4.86 1.62 4.56
C GLY A 173 3.34 1.59 4.74
N LEU A 174 2.71 2.76 4.75
CA LEU A 174 1.25 2.88 4.84
C LEU A 174 0.56 2.29 3.61
N ALA A 175 1.01 2.62 2.40
CA ALA A 175 0.48 2.09 1.15
C ALA A 175 0.62 0.56 1.07
N PHE A 176 1.78 0.01 1.44
CA PHE A 176 2.02 -1.44 1.48
C PHE A 176 1.11 -2.13 2.49
N SER A 177 1.03 -1.62 3.73
CA SER A 177 0.18 -2.22 4.76
C SER A 177 -1.30 -2.19 4.38
N ARG A 178 -1.72 -1.12 3.70
CA ARG A 178 -3.06 -1.03 3.16
C ARG A 178 -3.30 -2.03 2.03
N ALA A 179 -2.34 -2.15 1.10
CA ALA A 179 -2.42 -3.07 -0.03
C ALA A 179 -2.49 -4.54 0.40
N ILE A 180 -1.67 -4.96 1.36
CA ILE A 180 -1.58 -6.36 1.80
C ILE A 180 -2.87 -6.85 2.50
N GLY A 181 -3.58 -5.95 3.19
CA GLY A 181 -4.84 -6.24 3.87
C GLY A 181 -6.09 -5.93 3.05
N GLU A 182 -5.94 -5.47 1.80
CA GLU A 182 -7.08 -5.05 1.01
C GLU A 182 -7.91 -6.24 0.53
N PHE A 183 -9.22 -6.13 0.72
CA PHE A 183 -10.20 -7.12 0.27
C PHE A 183 -11.24 -6.48 -0.68
N GLY A 184 -11.86 -5.39 -0.25
CA GLY A 184 -13.01 -4.82 -0.93
C GLY A 184 -12.73 -4.37 -2.35
N SER A 185 -11.61 -3.63 -2.56
CA SER A 185 -11.29 -3.07 -3.88
C SER A 185 -10.86 -4.12 -4.91
N VAL A 186 -10.46 -5.32 -4.47
CA VAL A 186 -9.97 -6.38 -5.36
C VAL A 186 -10.97 -7.52 -5.57
N VAL A 187 -12.02 -7.60 -4.75
CA VAL A 187 -12.91 -8.79 -4.73
C VAL A 187 -13.65 -9.01 -6.04
N LEU A 188 -14.13 -7.95 -6.70
CA LEU A 188 -14.88 -8.07 -7.96
C LEU A 188 -13.96 -8.07 -9.18
N ILE A 189 -13.02 -7.15 -9.24
CA ILE A 189 -12.11 -7.01 -10.39
C ILE A 189 -11.09 -8.16 -10.46
N GLY A 190 -10.62 -8.67 -9.31
CA GLY A 190 -9.66 -9.77 -9.22
C GLY A 190 -10.29 -11.15 -9.47
N GLY A 191 -11.55 -11.35 -9.08
CA GLY A 191 -12.32 -12.57 -9.31
C GLY A 191 -11.88 -13.78 -8.49
N ALA A 192 -10.95 -13.65 -7.54
CA ALA A 192 -10.50 -14.71 -6.62
C ALA A 192 -10.18 -16.05 -7.32
N VAL A 193 -9.47 -16.01 -8.45
CA VAL A 193 -9.10 -17.23 -9.18
C VAL A 193 -7.95 -17.93 -8.44
N PRO A 194 -8.14 -19.18 -7.92
CA PRO A 194 -7.13 -19.89 -7.16
C PRO A 194 -5.79 -20.01 -7.92
N GLY A 195 -4.68 -19.73 -7.25
CA GLY A 195 -3.33 -19.78 -7.81
C GLY A 195 -2.98 -18.67 -8.80
N GLN A 196 -3.91 -17.78 -9.17
CA GLN A 196 -3.70 -16.73 -10.15
C GLN A 196 -3.96 -15.33 -9.61
N THR A 197 -5.17 -15.09 -9.08
CA THR A 197 -5.61 -13.75 -8.62
C THR A 197 -6.21 -13.77 -7.23
N GLU A 198 -6.29 -14.91 -6.57
CA GLU A 198 -6.76 -15.02 -5.21
C GLU A 198 -5.72 -14.42 -4.25
N VAL A 199 -6.03 -13.27 -3.67
CA VAL A 199 -5.21 -12.64 -2.63
C VAL A 199 -5.50 -13.25 -1.27
N SER A 200 -4.57 -13.13 -0.33
CA SER A 200 -4.67 -13.78 1.00
C SER A 200 -5.91 -13.36 1.79
N SER A 201 -6.39 -12.13 1.64
CA SER A 201 -7.63 -11.69 2.27
C SER A 201 -8.87 -12.42 1.70
N GLN A 202 -8.87 -12.76 0.41
CA GLN A 202 -9.91 -13.59 -0.21
C GLN A 202 -9.80 -15.05 0.23
N TRP A 203 -8.57 -15.59 0.32
CA TRP A 203 -8.33 -16.94 0.84
C TRP A 203 -8.79 -17.09 2.29
N ILE A 204 -8.54 -16.10 3.16
CA ILE A 204 -9.07 -16.06 4.53
C ILE A 204 -10.60 -16.14 4.51
N ARG A 205 -11.27 -15.40 3.63
CA ARG A 205 -12.72 -15.46 3.48
C ARG A 205 -13.18 -16.86 3.07
N THR A 206 -12.54 -17.47 2.07
CA THR A 206 -12.83 -18.84 1.61
C THR A 206 -12.71 -19.85 2.76
N LEU A 207 -11.68 -19.74 3.60
CA LEU A 207 -11.52 -20.59 4.79
C LEU A 207 -12.66 -20.39 5.79
N ILE A 208 -13.08 -19.14 6.04
CA ILE A 208 -14.21 -18.84 6.94
C ILE A 208 -15.53 -19.42 6.38
N GLU A 209 -15.78 -19.28 5.08
CA GLU A 209 -16.96 -19.82 4.41
C GLU A 209 -17.01 -21.37 4.46
N ASN A 210 -15.84 -22.02 4.51
CA ASN A 210 -15.68 -23.46 4.69
C ASN A 210 -15.64 -23.91 6.18
N ASP A 211 -15.93 -23.01 7.13
CA ASP A 211 -15.89 -23.22 8.59
C ASP A 211 -14.49 -23.57 9.15
N ASP A 212 -13.43 -23.36 8.37
CA ASP A 212 -12.04 -23.50 8.83
C ASP A 212 -11.52 -22.18 9.45
N ARG A 213 -12.06 -21.88 10.63
CA ARG A 213 -11.68 -20.66 11.38
C ARG A 213 -10.24 -20.71 11.88
N THR A 214 -9.73 -21.89 12.16
CA THR A 214 -8.35 -22.09 12.63
C THR A 214 -7.35 -21.80 11.51
N GLY A 215 -7.60 -22.30 10.31
CA GLY A 215 -6.83 -21.98 9.12
C GLY A 215 -6.88 -20.49 8.77
N ALA A 216 -8.07 -19.90 8.80
CA ALA A 216 -8.26 -18.46 8.57
C ALA A 216 -7.45 -17.62 9.57
N ALA A 217 -7.46 -17.98 10.86
CA ALA A 217 -6.66 -17.30 11.88
C ALA A 217 -5.17 -17.47 11.66
N ALA A 218 -4.71 -18.65 11.26
CA ALA A 218 -3.30 -18.92 10.95
C ALA A 218 -2.80 -18.03 9.79
N ILE A 219 -3.54 -17.95 8.68
CA ILE A 219 -3.20 -17.09 7.54
C ILE A 219 -3.20 -15.61 7.95
N SER A 220 -4.19 -15.18 8.76
CA SER A 220 -4.27 -13.80 9.26
C SER A 220 -3.07 -13.40 10.09
N ILE A 221 -2.55 -14.30 10.95
CA ILE A 221 -1.35 -14.06 11.75
C ILE A 221 -0.13 -13.89 10.86
N VAL A 222 0.04 -14.74 9.84
CA VAL A 222 1.17 -14.63 8.91
C VAL A 222 1.13 -13.29 8.17
N LEU A 223 -0.04 -12.86 7.68
CA LEU A 223 -0.18 -11.55 7.03
C LEU A 223 0.14 -10.40 7.99
N LEU A 224 -0.33 -10.49 9.23
CA LEU A 224 -0.04 -9.50 10.26
C LEU A 224 1.47 -9.39 10.52
N VAL A 225 2.14 -10.52 10.72
CA VAL A 225 3.60 -10.56 10.93
C VAL A 225 4.36 -10.01 9.73
N LEU A 226 3.97 -10.38 8.51
CA LEU A 226 4.58 -9.86 7.27
C LEU A 226 4.39 -8.34 7.15
N SER A 227 3.19 -7.85 7.43
CA SER A 227 2.87 -6.41 7.42
C SER A 227 3.74 -5.63 8.42
N PHE A 228 3.82 -6.11 9.66
CA PHE A 228 4.66 -5.50 10.68
C PHE A 228 6.15 -5.58 10.34
N ALA A 229 6.62 -6.70 9.80
CA ALA A 229 8.03 -6.86 9.42
C ALA A 229 8.43 -5.83 8.35
N VAL A 230 7.60 -5.65 7.31
CA VAL A 230 7.87 -4.67 6.26
C VAL A 230 7.82 -3.25 6.80
N LEU A 231 6.80 -2.91 7.60
CA LEU A 231 6.71 -1.60 8.27
C LEU A 231 7.93 -1.31 9.13
N PHE A 232 8.36 -2.29 9.92
CA PHE A 232 9.54 -2.15 10.76
C PHE A 232 10.81 -1.90 9.95
N VAL A 233 11.01 -2.66 8.86
CA VAL A 233 12.16 -2.49 7.95
C VAL A 233 12.15 -1.09 7.33
N LEU A 234 11.01 -0.67 6.75
CA LEU A 234 10.88 0.65 6.12
C LEU A 234 11.13 1.79 7.13
N ARG A 235 10.58 1.66 8.34
CA ARG A 235 10.79 2.64 9.42
C ARG A 235 12.26 2.68 9.89
N ALA A 236 12.90 1.51 10.02
CA ALA A 236 14.32 1.44 10.41
C ALA A 236 15.24 2.06 9.35
N VAL A 237 14.94 1.86 8.05
CA VAL A 237 15.67 2.50 6.95
C VAL A 237 15.43 4.02 6.96
N GLY A 238 14.19 4.47 7.10
CA GLY A 238 13.84 5.89 7.15
C GLY A 238 14.48 6.62 8.33
N SER A 239 14.50 6.02 9.51
CA SER A 239 15.13 6.62 10.70
C SER A 239 16.66 6.74 10.58
N ARG A 240 17.30 5.80 9.87
CA ARG A 240 18.76 5.89 9.59
C ARG A 240 19.06 6.98 8.57
N ALA A 241 18.22 7.16 7.57
CA ALA A 241 18.36 8.23 6.59
C ALA A 241 18.24 9.60 7.27
N ALA A 242 17.20 9.82 8.07
CA ALA A 242 17.01 11.07 8.83
C ALA A 242 18.17 11.38 9.80
N LYS A 243 18.74 10.36 10.47
CA LYS A 243 19.91 10.57 11.35
C LYS A 243 21.17 10.97 10.57
N ARG A 244 21.40 10.43 9.39
CA ARG A 244 22.53 10.82 8.54
C ARG A 244 22.42 12.27 8.09
N GLU A 245 21.24 12.70 7.76
CA GLU A 245 20.97 14.09 7.35
C GLU A 245 21.18 15.09 8.52
N ALA A 246 20.73 14.73 9.73
CA ALA A 246 20.95 15.53 10.93
C ALA A 246 22.45 15.64 11.34
N LEU A 247 23.29 14.69 10.97
CA LEU A 247 24.74 14.72 11.22
C LEU A 247 25.53 15.44 10.12
N ALA A 248 24.92 15.69 8.96
CA ALA A 248 25.53 16.39 7.83
C ALA A 248 25.24 17.91 7.84
N ARG A 249 24.36 18.36 8.71
CA ARG A 249 24.07 19.78 9.03
C ARG A 249 24.92 20.27 10.18
#